data_4c3887775627499a2ab3df2bdf2cf355
#
_entry.id   4c3887775627499a2ab3df2bdf2cf355
#
_cell.length_a   1.000
_cell.length_b   1.000
_cell.length_c   1.000
_cell.angle_alpha   90.00
_cell.angle_beta   90.00
_cell.angle_gamma   90.00
#
_symmetry.space_group_name_H-M   'P 1'
#
loop_
_entity.id
_entity.type
_entity.pdbx_description
1 polymer ?
#
loop_
_entity_poly.entity_id
_entity_poly.type
_entity_poly.pdbx_seq_one_letter_code
_entity_poly.pdbx_strand_id
1 'polypeptide(L)'
;DVISMWTRIPVTRLNESESERLKKLDKTLEKRVIGQEEAIQALSKAVKRGRVGLKDPARPIGSFLFLGPTGVGKTELSKALAEALFGNEEDMIRVDMSEYMEKHSVSKMIGSPPGYVGHEDGGQLSEKVRRNPYSVILFDEIEKAHPDVFNILLQVLDDGHITDSQGRKVDFRNTVIIMTSNAGAKAIIEPKKLGFTQQEDQKADYKRMKANVMDEVKQLFRPEFLNRIDEIIVFHPLNEDNMKKIVGLMCKEVVQRAKEQLEIILVVRDSVKKHIVETGSDKKYGARPLRRAVQSQLEDKLAEALLNGEIKRGDHVEAGISKKEIKFTV
;
A
#
# COMPACT_ATOMS: atom_id res chain seq x y z
N ASP A 1 8.68 -6.26 28.83
CA ASP A 1 7.39 -5.72 28.32
C ASP A 1 7.29 -4.19 28.45
N VAL A 2 7.65 -3.57 29.61
CA VAL A 2 7.58 -2.10 29.77
C VAL A 2 8.57 -1.37 28.84
N ILE A 3 9.75 -1.91 28.64
CA ILE A 3 10.77 -1.34 27.74
C ILE A 3 10.30 -1.40 26.29
N SER A 4 9.69 -2.49 25.83
CA SER A 4 9.15 -2.57 24.48
C SER A 4 7.93 -1.66 24.24
N MET A 5 7.12 -1.42 25.27
CA MET A 5 6.04 -0.41 25.21
C MET A 5 6.60 1.01 25.05
N TRP A 6 7.67 1.33 25.75
CA TRP A 6 8.28 2.67 25.74
C TRP A 6 9.13 2.94 24.51
N THR A 7 9.89 1.92 24.08
CA THR A 7 10.86 2.07 22.98
C THR A 7 10.29 1.63 21.64
N ARG A 8 9.11 0.98 21.62
CA ARG A 8 8.51 0.29 20.47
C ARG A 8 9.48 -0.74 19.83
N ILE A 9 10.50 -1.17 20.57
CA ILE A 9 11.47 -2.18 20.14
C ILE A 9 11.02 -3.53 20.68
N PRO A 10 10.67 -4.52 19.83
CA PRO A 10 10.41 -5.87 20.30
C PRO A 10 11.67 -6.46 20.93
N VAL A 11 11.64 -6.72 22.24
CA VAL A 11 12.84 -7.17 23.02
C VAL A 11 13.15 -8.64 22.86
N THR A 12 12.38 -9.39 22.10
CA THR A 12 12.50 -10.85 22.01
C THR A 12 12.58 -11.35 20.58
N ARG A 13 13.38 -12.41 20.41
CA ARG A 13 13.30 -13.30 19.23
C ARG A 13 11.82 -13.71 19.05
N LEU A 14 11.42 -13.97 17.81
CA LEU A 14 10.07 -14.40 17.41
C LEU A 14 9.33 -15.14 18.55
N ASN A 15 8.37 -14.46 19.17
CA ASN A 15 7.47 -15.09 20.15
C ASN A 15 6.55 -16.05 19.42
N GLU A 16 5.98 -17.04 20.11
CA GLU A 16 4.99 -17.98 19.54
C GLU A 16 3.84 -17.20 18.86
N SER A 17 3.39 -16.10 19.46
CA SER A 17 2.35 -15.23 18.89
C SER A 17 2.79 -14.54 17.57
N GLU A 18 4.04 -14.16 17.44
CA GLU A 18 4.60 -13.55 16.23
C GLU A 18 4.76 -14.61 15.12
N SER A 19 5.20 -15.81 15.47
CA SER A 19 5.26 -16.95 14.54
C SER A 19 3.88 -17.31 14.00
N GLU A 20 2.85 -17.27 14.82
CA GLU A 20 1.47 -17.51 14.38
C GLU A 20 0.94 -16.38 13.48
N ARG A 21 1.25 -15.13 13.77
CA ARG A 21 0.91 -13.98 12.91
C ARG A 21 1.58 -14.13 11.54
N LEU A 22 2.86 -14.46 11.50
CA LEU A 22 3.59 -14.68 10.26
C LEU A 22 3.05 -15.86 9.46
N LYS A 23 2.64 -16.98 10.11
CA LYS A 23 2.00 -18.11 9.43
C LYS A 23 0.71 -17.69 8.71
N LYS A 24 -0.07 -16.79 9.32
CA LYS A 24 -1.38 -16.33 8.81
C LYS A 24 -1.29 -15.02 8.01
N LEU A 25 -0.07 -14.50 7.74
CA LEU A 25 0.15 -13.20 7.12
C LEU A 25 -0.59 -13.07 5.77
N ASP A 26 -0.45 -14.06 4.89
CA ASP A 26 -1.13 -14.13 3.60
C ASP A 26 -2.66 -13.97 3.75
N LYS A 27 -3.28 -14.76 4.62
CA LYS A 27 -4.72 -14.69 4.87
C LYS A 27 -5.16 -13.35 5.49
N THR A 28 -4.30 -12.74 6.29
CA THR A 28 -4.59 -11.43 6.89
C THR A 28 -4.57 -10.33 5.83
N LEU A 29 -3.59 -10.37 4.93
CA LEU A 29 -3.49 -9.42 3.82
C LEU A 29 -4.63 -9.59 2.80
N GLU A 30 -5.02 -10.83 2.46
CA GLU A 30 -6.12 -11.15 1.55
C GLU A 30 -7.49 -10.62 2.02
N LYS A 31 -7.72 -10.49 3.32
CA LYS A 31 -8.96 -9.92 3.87
C LYS A 31 -9.12 -8.43 3.53
N ARG A 32 -8.01 -7.74 3.34
CA ARG A 32 -7.97 -6.29 3.14
C ARG A 32 -7.67 -5.90 1.69
N VAL A 33 -6.81 -6.66 1.01
CA VAL A 33 -6.39 -6.40 -0.36
C VAL A 33 -6.97 -7.44 -1.29
N ILE A 34 -7.89 -7.02 -2.15
CA ILE A 34 -8.67 -7.90 -3.03
C ILE A 34 -8.05 -8.00 -4.41
N GLY A 35 -8.02 -9.21 -4.99
CA GLY A 35 -7.62 -9.47 -6.37
C GLY A 35 -6.12 -9.37 -6.64
N GLN A 36 -5.30 -9.58 -5.59
CA GLN A 36 -3.83 -9.52 -5.69
C GLN A 36 -3.17 -10.71 -5.02
N GLU A 37 -3.74 -11.90 -5.21
CA GLU A 37 -3.34 -13.13 -4.52
C GLU A 37 -1.85 -13.46 -4.75
N GLU A 38 -1.36 -13.37 -6.01
CA GLU A 38 0.04 -13.63 -6.33
C GLU A 38 0.99 -12.61 -5.68
N ALA A 39 0.59 -11.34 -5.68
CA ALA A 39 1.36 -10.27 -5.02
C ALA A 39 1.48 -10.51 -3.52
N ILE A 40 0.38 -10.88 -2.87
CA ILE A 40 0.32 -11.18 -1.43
C ILE A 40 1.18 -12.39 -1.10
N GLN A 41 1.10 -13.46 -1.89
CA GLN A 41 1.89 -14.68 -1.67
C GLN A 41 3.38 -14.43 -1.82
N ALA A 42 3.81 -13.72 -2.87
CA ALA A 42 5.21 -13.37 -3.10
C ALA A 42 5.76 -12.50 -1.96
N LEU A 43 5.01 -11.45 -1.56
CA LEU A 43 5.35 -10.57 -0.46
C LEU A 43 5.46 -11.35 0.86
N SER A 44 4.43 -12.14 1.20
CA SER A 44 4.38 -12.90 2.46
C SER A 44 5.53 -13.90 2.56
N LYS A 45 5.86 -14.58 1.47
CA LYS A 45 6.97 -15.54 1.41
C LYS A 45 8.32 -14.85 1.66
N ALA A 46 8.56 -13.70 1.04
CA ALA A 46 9.81 -12.97 1.20
C ALA A 46 9.95 -12.37 2.61
N VAL A 47 8.86 -11.80 3.15
CA VAL A 47 8.83 -11.28 4.53
C VAL A 47 9.05 -12.40 5.55
N LYS A 48 8.38 -13.55 5.41
CA LYS A 48 8.59 -14.73 6.27
C LYS A 48 10.07 -15.14 6.25
N ARG A 49 10.71 -15.22 5.08
CA ARG A 49 12.13 -15.54 4.92
C ARG A 49 13.05 -14.56 5.65
N GLY A 50 12.76 -13.25 5.54
CA GLY A 50 13.51 -12.20 6.22
C GLY A 50 13.39 -12.26 7.75
N ARG A 51 12.18 -12.47 8.25
CA ARG A 51 11.90 -12.49 9.70
C ARG A 51 12.43 -13.73 10.42
N VAL A 52 12.49 -14.88 9.76
CA VAL A 52 13.10 -16.10 10.37
C VAL A 52 14.63 -16.09 10.33
N GLY A 53 15.27 -15.03 9.82
CA GLY A 53 16.73 -14.87 9.85
C GLY A 53 17.47 -15.65 8.74
N LEU A 54 16.79 -16.05 7.68
CA LEU A 54 17.42 -16.70 6.52
C LEU A 54 17.99 -15.69 5.50
N LYS A 55 17.94 -14.40 5.82
CA LYS A 55 18.47 -13.30 5.00
C LYS A 55 19.72 -12.73 5.66
N ASP A 56 20.55 -12.04 4.86
CA ASP A 56 21.70 -11.30 5.34
C ASP A 56 21.27 -10.31 6.43
N PRO A 57 21.79 -10.40 7.66
CA PRO A 57 21.40 -9.54 8.78
C PRO A 57 21.80 -8.06 8.59
N ALA A 58 22.68 -7.76 7.63
CA ALA A 58 23.05 -6.40 7.28
C ALA A 58 21.97 -5.68 6.46
N ARG A 59 21.03 -6.39 5.84
CA ARG A 59 20.03 -5.86 4.91
C ARG A 59 18.66 -5.67 5.58
N PRO A 60 17.78 -4.80 5.05
CA PRO A 60 16.39 -4.68 5.51
C PRO A 60 15.64 -6.02 5.52
N ILE A 61 14.57 -6.17 6.31
CA ILE A 61 13.74 -7.39 6.39
C ILE A 61 13.28 -7.82 4.99
N GLY A 62 12.90 -6.87 4.14
CA GLY A 62 12.50 -7.10 2.78
C GLY A 62 12.56 -5.83 1.94
N SER A 63 12.84 -5.98 0.65
CA SER A 63 12.86 -4.89 -0.32
C SER A 63 12.02 -5.27 -1.55
N PHE A 64 11.03 -4.45 -1.88
CA PHE A 64 10.01 -4.77 -2.87
C PHE A 64 9.80 -3.64 -3.85
N LEU A 65 9.62 -3.97 -5.13
CA LEU A 65 9.17 -3.04 -6.15
C LEU A 65 7.77 -3.45 -6.62
N PHE A 66 6.77 -2.62 -6.32
CA PHE A 66 5.38 -2.83 -6.70
C PHE A 66 5.08 -2.09 -8.02
N LEU A 67 4.77 -2.85 -9.05
CA LEU A 67 4.49 -2.36 -10.39
C LEU A 67 3.02 -2.49 -10.74
N GLY A 68 2.47 -1.53 -11.43
CA GLY A 68 1.10 -1.62 -11.92
C GLY A 68 0.37 -0.29 -11.96
N PRO A 69 -0.84 -0.26 -12.54
CA PRO A 69 -1.62 0.96 -12.70
C PRO A 69 -2.02 1.56 -11.33
N THR A 70 -2.50 2.78 -11.37
CA THR A 70 -3.02 3.47 -10.18
C THR A 70 -4.31 2.79 -9.68
N GLY A 71 -4.50 2.74 -8.36
CA GLY A 71 -5.74 2.27 -7.77
C GLY A 71 -5.93 0.74 -7.72
N VAL A 72 -4.88 -0.06 -7.94
CA VAL A 72 -4.93 -1.54 -7.86
C VAL A 72 -4.63 -2.11 -6.47
N GLY A 73 -4.27 -1.24 -5.49
CA GLY A 73 -4.04 -1.66 -4.11
C GLY A 73 -2.60 -1.65 -3.62
N LYS A 74 -1.63 -1.07 -4.37
CA LYS A 74 -0.21 -1.02 -3.97
C LYS A 74 0.00 -0.39 -2.59
N THR A 75 -0.53 0.82 -2.38
CA THR A 75 -0.45 1.54 -1.10
C THR A 75 -1.25 0.83 0.00
N GLU A 76 -2.40 0.24 -0.34
CA GLU A 76 -3.23 -0.49 0.61
C GLU A 76 -2.53 -1.76 1.13
N LEU A 77 -1.83 -2.49 0.25
CA LEU A 77 -1.03 -3.64 0.64
C LEU A 77 0.13 -3.24 1.58
N SER A 78 0.73 -2.06 1.34
CA SER A 78 1.79 -1.53 2.22
C SER A 78 1.26 -1.19 3.62
N LYS A 79 0.07 -0.58 3.72
CA LYS A 79 -0.61 -0.31 4.99
C LYS A 79 -0.99 -1.58 5.73
N ALA A 80 -1.62 -2.52 5.02
CA ALA A 80 -2.00 -3.81 5.58
C ALA A 80 -0.79 -4.59 6.10
N LEU A 81 0.36 -4.48 5.41
CA LEU A 81 1.61 -5.09 5.86
C LEU A 81 2.14 -4.43 7.13
N ALA A 82 2.11 -3.10 7.23
CA ALA A 82 2.54 -2.38 8.43
C ALA A 82 1.71 -2.79 9.66
N GLU A 83 0.39 -2.82 9.52
CA GLU A 83 -0.51 -3.28 10.56
C GLU A 83 -0.25 -4.75 10.96
N ALA A 84 -0.07 -5.64 9.98
CA ALA A 84 0.15 -7.06 10.23
C ALA A 84 1.49 -7.35 10.92
N LEU A 85 2.56 -6.62 10.57
CA LEU A 85 3.91 -6.85 11.10
C LEU A 85 4.21 -6.08 12.38
N PHE A 86 3.76 -4.83 12.47
CA PHE A 86 4.15 -3.90 13.55
C PHE A 86 2.98 -3.51 14.45
N GLY A 87 1.75 -3.78 14.04
CA GLY A 87 0.56 -3.63 14.88
C GLY A 87 -0.29 -2.40 14.58
N ASN A 88 0.24 -1.42 13.83
CA ASN A 88 -0.48 -0.21 13.45
C ASN A 88 -0.19 0.18 12.00
N GLU A 89 -1.17 0.71 11.28
CA GLU A 89 -0.97 1.32 9.95
C GLU A 89 -0.04 2.54 9.99
N GLU A 90 -0.01 3.25 11.11
CA GLU A 90 0.84 4.43 11.32
C GLU A 90 2.34 4.08 11.38
N ASP A 91 2.68 2.79 11.55
CA ASP A 91 4.06 2.31 11.42
C ASP A 91 4.51 2.23 9.95
N MET A 92 3.74 2.83 9.04
CA MET A 92 4.13 3.07 7.65
C MET A 92 4.65 4.51 7.46
N ILE A 93 5.92 4.64 7.08
CA ILE A 93 6.53 5.91 6.66
C ILE A 93 6.36 6.05 5.16
N ARG A 94 5.49 6.95 4.73
CA ARG A 94 5.32 7.26 3.30
C ARG A 94 6.20 8.43 2.88
N VAL A 95 6.90 8.26 1.75
CA VAL A 95 7.74 9.26 1.10
C VAL A 95 7.32 9.35 -0.36
N ASP A 96 6.77 10.48 -0.76
CA ASP A 96 6.36 10.74 -2.16
C ASP A 96 7.57 11.22 -2.96
N MET A 97 7.96 10.45 -3.98
CA MET A 97 9.14 10.78 -4.77
C MET A 97 8.92 11.97 -5.71
N SER A 98 7.69 12.43 -5.90
CA SER A 98 7.41 13.68 -6.60
C SER A 98 8.02 14.90 -5.90
N GLU A 99 8.25 14.82 -4.59
CA GLU A 99 8.91 15.88 -3.80
C GLU A 99 10.44 15.85 -3.92
N TYR A 100 10.98 14.79 -4.53
CA TYR A 100 12.42 14.51 -4.63
C TYR A 100 12.92 14.42 -6.08
N MET A 101 12.32 15.20 -6.97
CA MET A 101 12.68 15.26 -8.38
C MET A 101 13.95 16.07 -8.65
N GLU A 102 14.29 16.99 -7.77
CA GLU A 102 15.41 17.91 -7.95
C GLU A 102 16.62 17.51 -7.10
N LYS A 103 17.83 17.85 -7.59
CA LYS A 103 19.08 17.47 -6.92
C LYS A 103 19.17 17.92 -5.46
N HIS A 104 18.71 19.12 -5.14
CA HIS A 104 18.73 19.63 -3.76
C HIS A 104 17.72 18.92 -2.84
N SER A 105 16.75 18.19 -3.39
CA SER A 105 15.77 17.46 -2.58
C SER A 105 16.39 16.28 -1.82
N VAL A 106 17.55 15.78 -2.24
CA VAL A 106 18.30 14.75 -1.51
C VAL A 106 18.67 15.23 -0.10
N SER A 107 19.03 16.51 0.04
CA SER A 107 19.30 17.13 1.34
C SER A 107 18.09 17.12 2.28
N LYS A 108 16.87 17.20 1.74
CA LYS A 108 15.65 17.05 2.54
C LYS A 108 15.50 15.64 3.11
N MET A 109 16.00 14.64 2.40
CA MET A 109 15.88 13.24 2.80
C MET A 109 16.82 12.86 3.95
N ILE A 110 18.11 13.23 3.84
CA ILE A 110 19.17 12.83 4.77
C ILE A 110 19.75 13.99 5.60
N GLY A 111 19.30 15.22 5.35
CA GLY A 111 19.77 16.46 5.98
C GLY A 111 20.74 17.25 5.11
N SER A 112 20.84 18.56 5.38
CA SER A 112 21.75 19.47 4.69
C SER A 112 23.16 19.35 5.24
N PRO A 113 24.20 19.41 4.39
CA PRO A 113 25.59 19.43 4.84
C PRO A 113 25.90 20.61 5.79
N PRO A 114 26.94 20.52 6.61
CA PRO A 114 27.38 21.63 7.48
C PRO A 114 27.59 22.91 6.68
N GLY A 115 27.09 24.03 7.21
CA GLY A 115 27.20 25.34 6.57
C GLY A 115 26.04 25.73 5.63
N TYR A 116 25.09 24.84 5.38
CA TYR A 116 23.89 25.15 4.60
C TYR A 116 22.69 25.38 5.52
N VAL A 117 21.74 26.22 5.05
CA VAL A 117 20.47 26.48 5.76
C VAL A 117 19.71 25.17 5.94
N GLY A 118 19.20 24.93 7.17
CA GLY A 118 18.47 23.72 7.51
C GLY A 118 19.35 22.52 7.96
N HIS A 119 20.65 22.72 8.23
CA HIS A 119 21.52 21.67 8.77
C HIS A 119 21.05 21.16 10.14
N GLU A 120 20.47 22.02 10.99
CA GLU A 120 19.97 21.65 12.31
C GLU A 120 18.68 20.83 12.26
N ASP A 121 17.90 20.94 11.19
CA ASP A 121 16.57 20.31 11.09
C ASP A 121 16.64 18.79 10.85
N GLY A 122 17.81 18.25 10.49
CA GLY A 122 17.98 16.83 10.13
C GLY A 122 17.26 16.46 8.84
N GLY A 123 17.44 15.24 8.37
CA GLY A 123 16.74 14.74 7.18
C GLY A 123 15.35 14.17 7.52
N GLN A 124 14.37 14.43 6.68
CA GLN A 124 12.98 13.98 6.92
C GLN A 124 12.87 12.45 7.02
N LEU A 125 13.57 11.71 6.15
CA LEU A 125 13.58 10.25 6.18
C LEU A 125 14.39 9.75 7.37
N SER A 126 15.61 10.27 7.55
CA SER A 126 16.52 9.83 8.62
C SER A 126 15.89 10.01 10.00
N GLU A 127 15.24 11.14 10.27
CA GLU A 127 14.55 11.39 11.53
C GLU A 127 13.32 10.49 11.74
N LYS A 128 12.49 10.28 10.70
CA LYS A 128 11.32 9.40 10.79
C LYS A 128 11.73 7.95 11.10
N VAL A 129 12.74 7.44 10.39
CA VAL A 129 13.24 6.06 10.61
C VAL A 129 13.92 5.91 11.97
N ARG A 130 14.70 6.91 12.39
CA ARG A 130 15.34 6.90 13.71
C ARG A 130 14.29 6.83 14.84
N ARG A 131 13.16 7.52 14.69
CA ARG A 131 12.05 7.48 15.66
C ARG A 131 11.23 6.21 15.59
N ASN A 132 11.08 5.63 14.40
CA ASN A 132 10.32 4.41 14.15
C ASN A 132 11.17 3.37 13.40
N PRO A 133 12.12 2.72 14.07
CA PRO A 133 13.04 1.77 13.40
C PRO A 133 12.37 0.48 12.96
N TYR A 134 11.18 0.18 13.46
CA TYR A 134 10.34 -0.96 13.06
C TYR A 134 9.15 -0.43 12.26
N SER A 135 9.34 -0.27 10.95
CA SER A 135 8.34 0.34 10.08
C SER A 135 8.37 -0.22 8.67
N VAL A 136 7.28 -0.03 7.95
CA VAL A 136 7.24 -0.17 6.49
C VAL A 136 7.54 1.20 5.89
N ILE A 137 8.56 1.27 5.04
CA ILE A 137 8.91 2.51 4.34
C ILE A 137 8.41 2.38 2.91
N LEU A 138 7.46 3.23 2.54
CA LEU A 138 6.88 3.29 1.21
C LEU A 138 7.43 4.48 0.44
N PHE A 139 8.24 4.21 -0.58
CA PHE A 139 8.67 5.18 -1.58
C PHE A 139 7.67 5.15 -2.75
N ASP A 140 6.80 6.14 -2.81
CA ASP A 140 5.72 6.20 -3.80
C ASP A 140 6.19 6.90 -5.07
N GLU A 141 5.87 6.35 -6.26
CA GLU A 141 6.25 6.85 -7.59
C GLU A 141 7.78 7.00 -7.76
N ILE A 142 8.52 5.92 -7.46
CA ILE A 142 10.00 5.89 -7.45
C ILE A 142 10.63 6.33 -8.78
N GLU A 143 9.94 6.15 -9.92
CA GLU A 143 10.39 6.59 -11.24
C GLU A 143 10.54 8.11 -11.37
N LYS A 144 9.94 8.90 -10.46
CA LYS A 144 10.06 10.36 -10.45
C LYS A 144 11.27 10.87 -9.68
N ALA A 145 11.90 10.01 -8.88
CA ALA A 145 13.01 10.40 -8.03
C ALA A 145 14.24 10.86 -8.83
N HIS A 146 14.95 11.87 -8.31
CA HIS A 146 16.24 12.25 -8.85
C HIS A 146 17.25 11.09 -8.79
N PRO A 147 18.17 10.93 -9.75
CA PRO A 147 19.15 9.86 -9.76
C PRO A 147 19.96 9.70 -8.46
N ASP A 148 20.25 10.79 -7.76
CA ASP A 148 20.99 10.75 -6.49
C ASP A 148 20.22 10.06 -5.34
N VAL A 149 18.88 10.04 -5.41
CA VAL A 149 18.04 9.28 -4.46
C VAL A 149 18.32 7.78 -4.56
N PHE A 150 18.54 7.28 -5.79
CA PHE A 150 18.87 5.87 -5.99
C PHE A 150 20.20 5.47 -5.34
N ASN A 151 21.17 6.38 -5.27
CA ASN A 151 22.43 6.12 -4.58
C ASN A 151 22.21 5.91 -3.06
N ILE A 152 21.31 6.69 -2.45
CA ILE A 152 20.91 6.50 -1.05
C ILE A 152 20.17 5.17 -0.88
N LEU A 153 19.25 4.87 -1.78
CA LEU A 153 18.51 3.61 -1.72
C LEU A 153 19.42 2.40 -1.89
N LEU A 154 20.43 2.45 -2.76
CA LEU A 154 21.42 1.40 -2.90
C LEU A 154 22.15 1.15 -1.58
N GLN A 155 22.57 2.22 -0.86
CA GLN A 155 23.19 2.08 0.44
C GLN A 155 22.24 1.44 1.45
N VAL A 156 20.96 1.85 1.49
CA VAL A 156 19.94 1.23 2.35
C VAL A 156 19.78 -0.26 2.04
N LEU A 157 19.72 -0.62 0.75
CA LEU A 157 19.46 -1.98 0.31
C LEU A 157 20.66 -2.93 0.52
N ASP A 158 21.89 -2.41 0.46
CA ASP A 158 23.10 -3.21 0.62
C ASP A 158 23.57 -3.25 2.09
N ASP A 159 23.72 -2.06 2.71
CA ASP A 159 24.34 -1.90 4.03
C ASP A 159 23.30 -1.84 5.16
N GLY A 160 22.00 -1.70 4.83
CA GLY A 160 20.91 -1.56 5.81
C GLY A 160 21.01 -0.32 6.68
N HIS A 161 21.83 0.67 6.33
CA HIS A 161 21.92 1.92 7.04
C HIS A 161 22.33 3.07 6.12
N ILE A 162 22.06 4.30 6.54
CA ILE A 162 22.59 5.51 5.92
C ILE A 162 23.27 6.36 7.00
N THR A 163 24.19 7.22 6.58
CA THR A 163 24.75 8.26 7.44
C THR A 163 24.07 9.57 7.11
N ASP A 164 23.43 10.19 8.11
CA ASP A 164 22.79 11.49 7.92
C ASP A 164 23.83 12.64 7.87
N SER A 165 23.37 13.86 7.59
CA SER A 165 24.22 15.04 7.52
C SER A 165 24.92 15.40 8.84
N GLN A 166 24.45 14.88 9.96
CA GLN A 166 25.04 15.07 11.29
C GLN A 166 26.03 13.94 11.67
N GLY A 167 26.33 13.03 10.72
CA GLY A 167 27.24 11.91 10.97
C GLY A 167 26.62 10.75 11.74
N ARG A 168 25.31 10.75 11.98
CA ARG A 168 24.62 9.70 12.72
C ARG A 168 24.23 8.56 11.78
N LYS A 169 24.46 7.32 12.21
CA LYS A 169 23.97 6.14 11.50
C LYS A 169 22.48 5.93 11.76
N VAL A 170 21.70 5.85 10.70
CA VAL A 170 20.27 5.52 10.73
C VAL A 170 20.08 4.10 10.23
N ASP A 171 19.53 3.24 11.07
CA ASP A 171 19.39 1.80 10.85
C ASP A 171 18.06 1.44 10.16
N PHE A 172 18.15 0.74 9.03
CA PHE A 172 17.02 0.25 8.24
C PHE A 172 16.85 -1.27 8.30
N ARG A 173 17.69 -1.99 9.03
CA ARG A 173 17.69 -3.46 9.07
C ARG A 173 16.39 -4.06 9.57
N ASN A 174 15.67 -3.34 10.41
CA ASN A 174 14.37 -3.77 10.95
C ASN A 174 13.17 -3.20 10.17
N THR A 175 13.42 -2.58 9.01
CA THR A 175 12.35 -2.04 8.16
C THR A 175 12.04 -2.96 6.99
N VAL A 176 10.85 -2.77 6.42
CA VAL A 176 10.46 -3.31 5.12
C VAL A 176 10.43 -2.16 4.12
N ILE A 177 11.20 -2.27 3.04
CA ILE A 177 11.26 -1.24 2.00
C ILE A 177 10.31 -1.62 0.88
N ILE A 178 9.35 -0.75 0.57
CA ILE A 178 8.44 -0.88 -0.55
C ILE A 178 8.60 0.34 -1.45
N MET A 179 8.82 0.10 -2.72
CA MET A 179 8.86 1.12 -3.76
C MET A 179 7.70 0.88 -4.71
N THR A 180 6.93 1.91 -5.05
CA THR A 180 5.86 1.77 -6.05
C THR A 180 6.24 2.47 -7.33
N SER A 181 5.80 1.92 -8.47
CA SER A 181 5.95 2.55 -9.77
C SER A 181 4.73 2.25 -10.65
N ASN A 182 4.42 3.21 -11.52
CA ASN A 182 3.43 3.05 -12.57
C ASN A 182 4.06 2.58 -13.90
N ALA A 183 5.34 2.24 -13.89
CA ALA A 183 6.02 1.66 -15.05
C ALA A 183 5.29 0.39 -15.53
N GLY A 184 5.15 0.25 -16.83
CA GLY A 184 4.42 -0.88 -17.43
C GLY A 184 2.90 -0.84 -17.29
N ALA A 185 2.32 0.20 -16.71
CA ALA A 185 0.87 0.30 -16.51
C ALA A 185 0.09 0.18 -17.84
N LYS A 186 0.60 0.74 -18.94
CA LYS A 186 -0.02 0.60 -20.27
C LYS A 186 -0.03 -0.85 -20.75
N ALA A 187 1.08 -1.56 -20.58
CA ALA A 187 1.20 -2.97 -20.96
C ALA A 187 0.28 -3.89 -20.14
N ILE A 188 -0.09 -3.46 -18.92
CA ILE A 188 -1.03 -4.17 -18.02
C ILE A 188 -2.48 -3.90 -18.44
N ILE A 189 -2.83 -2.65 -18.75
CA ILE A 189 -4.21 -2.24 -19.08
C ILE A 189 -4.59 -2.69 -20.50
N GLU A 190 -3.65 -2.58 -21.45
CA GLU A 190 -3.85 -2.88 -22.86
C GLU A 190 -2.83 -3.94 -23.31
N PRO A 191 -3.00 -5.21 -22.94
CA PRO A 191 -2.08 -6.25 -23.38
C PRO A 191 -2.12 -6.38 -24.89
N LYS A 192 -0.98 -6.26 -25.57
CA LYS A 192 -0.86 -6.46 -27.01
C LYS A 192 -1.28 -7.89 -27.35
N LYS A 193 -2.47 -8.06 -27.89
CA LYS A 193 -2.94 -9.35 -28.43
C LYS A 193 -2.13 -9.66 -29.70
N LEU A 194 -1.08 -10.44 -29.58
CA LEU A 194 -0.36 -11.03 -30.71
C LEU A 194 -0.86 -12.47 -30.88
N GLY A 195 -1.74 -12.68 -31.87
CA GLY A 195 -2.08 -13.99 -32.41
C GLY A 195 -3.34 -14.63 -31.86
N PHE A 196 -4.05 -15.30 -32.77
CA PHE A 196 -5.27 -16.11 -32.56
C PHE A 196 -4.92 -17.38 -31.80
N THR A 197 -5.09 -17.42 -30.47
CA THR A 197 -5.22 -18.67 -29.74
C THR A 197 -6.27 -18.49 -28.67
N GLN A 198 -7.43 -19.10 -28.93
CA GLN A 198 -8.53 -19.28 -28.00
C GLN A 198 -8.18 -20.39 -27.01
N GLN A 199 -7.36 -20.11 -26.00
CA GLN A 199 -7.39 -20.83 -24.72
C GLN A 199 -6.82 -19.86 -23.70
N GLU A 200 -7.70 -19.39 -22.82
CA GLU A 200 -7.37 -18.49 -21.71
C GLU A 200 -6.62 -19.27 -20.62
N ASP A 201 -5.32 -19.46 -20.80
CA ASP A 201 -4.47 -19.87 -19.70
C ASP A 201 -4.02 -18.59 -18.95
N GLN A 202 -4.77 -18.23 -17.91
CA GLN A 202 -4.52 -17.05 -17.07
C GLN A 202 -3.07 -16.98 -16.58
N LYS A 203 -2.42 -18.10 -16.35
CA LYS A 203 -1.01 -18.16 -15.95
C LYS A 203 -0.04 -17.81 -17.08
N ALA A 204 -0.37 -18.17 -18.31
CA ALA A 204 0.45 -17.82 -19.48
C ALA A 204 0.33 -16.32 -19.79
N ASP A 205 -0.87 -15.78 -19.70
CA ASP A 205 -1.11 -14.33 -19.89
C ASP A 205 -0.42 -13.48 -18.82
N TYR A 206 -0.43 -13.93 -17.56
CA TYR A 206 0.32 -13.26 -16.49
C TYR A 206 1.83 -13.26 -16.75
N LYS A 207 2.40 -14.39 -17.17
CA LYS A 207 3.84 -14.45 -17.50
C LYS A 207 4.22 -13.51 -18.63
N ARG A 208 3.39 -13.41 -19.69
CA ARG A 208 3.61 -12.48 -20.81
C ARG A 208 3.51 -11.04 -20.35
N MET A 209 2.45 -10.69 -19.60
CA MET A 209 2.28 -9.37 -19.01
C MET A 209 3.49 -8.99 -18.14
N LYS A 210 3.92 -9.88 -17.25
CA LYS A 210 5.09 -9.67 -16.39
C LYS A 210 6.37 -9.44 -17.21
N ALA A 211 6.58 -10.19 -18.29
CA ALA A 211 7.74 -10.02 -19.17
C ALA A 211 7.74 -8.64 -19.82
N ASN A 212 6.62 -8.19 -20.40
CA ASN A 212 6.50 -6.88 -21.04
C ASN A 212 6.74 -5.74 -20.04
N VAL A 213 6.19 -5.86 -18.83
CA VAL A 213 6.39 -4.88 -17.74
C VAL A 213 7.87 -4.85 -17.36
N MET A 214 8.52 -6.00 -17.24
CA MET A 214 9.94 -6.10 -16.88
C MET A 214 10.86 -5.46 -17.92
N ASP A 215 10.49 -5.50 -19.19
CA ASP A 215 11.28 -4.85 -20.26
C ASP A 215 11.22 -3.32 -20.12
N GLU A 216 10.07 -2.73 -19.80
CA GLU A 216 9.95 -1.30 -19.50
C GLU A 216 10.71 -0.92 -18.22
N VAL A 217 10.63 -1.74 -17.18
CA VAL A 217 11.33 -1.53 -15.89
C VAL A 217 12.85 -1.52 -16.08
N LYS A 218 13.41 -2.42 -16.90
CA LYS A 218 14.84 -2.46 -17.23
C LYS A 218 15.32 -1.24 -18.00
N GLN A 219 14.43 -0.55 -18.73
CA GLN A 219 14.77 0.71 -19.41
C GLN A 219 14.79 1.91 -18.44
N LEU A 220 13.96 1.88 -17.39
CA LEU A 220 13.82 2.97 -16.43
C LEU A 220 14.83 2.90 -15.28
N PHE A 221 15.14 1.69 -14.82
CA PHE A 221 15.97 1.48 -13.63
C PHE A 221 17.28 0.79 -14.00
N ARG A 222 18.36 1.22 -13.37
CA ARG A 222 19.68 0.62 -13.57
C ARG A 222 19.69 -0.84 -13.11
N PRO A 223 20.39 -1.75 -13.83
CA PRO A 223 20.46 -3.16 -13.45
C PRO A 223 20.98 -3.39 -12.01
N GLU A 224 21.93 -2.58 -11.57
CA GLU A 224 22.47 -2.65 -10.22
C GLU A 224 21.40 -2.43 -9.14
N PHE A 225 20.46 -1.51 -9.38
CA PHE A 225 19.36 -1.23 -8.47
C PHE A 225 18.36 -2.39 -8.44
N LEU A 226 17.96 -2.89 -9.62
CA LEU A 226 17.01 -4.01 -9.73
C LEU A 226 17.54 -5.29 -9.07
N ASN A 227 18.86 -5.54 -9.14
CA ASN A 227 19.51 -6.70 -8.53
C ASN A 227 19.57 -6.66 -6.99
N ARG A 228 19.31 -5.49 -6.37
CA ARG A 228 19.27 -5.34 -4.91
C ARG A 228 17.88 -5.56 -4.33
N ILE A 229 16.86 -5.57 -5.18
CA ILE A 229 15.46 -5.77 -4.78
C ILE A 229 15.19 -7.26 -4.61
N ASP A 230 14.59 -7.64 -3.48
CA ASP A 230 14.30 -9.04 -3.18
C ASP A 230 13.22 -9.62 -4.09
N GLU A 231 12.16 -8.82 -4.37
CA GLU A 231 11.06 -9.24 -5.23
C GLU A 231 10.47 -8.05 -6.00
N ILE A 232 10.24 -8.27 -7.30
CA ILE A 232 9.49 -7.35 -8.16
C ILE A 232 8.10 -7.94 -8.36
N ILE A 233 7.09 -7.23 -7.86
CA ILE A 233 5.71 -7.69 -7.78
C ILE A 233 4.86 -6.86 -8.74
N VAL A 234 4.22 -7.54 -9.69
CA VAL A 234 3.31 -6.93 -10.66
C VAL A 234 1.87 -7.10 -10.19
N PHE A 235 1.16 -5.99 -10.04
CA PHE A 235 -0.24 -5.96 -9.64
C PHE A 235 -1.15 -6.12 -10.85
N HIS A 236 -2.19 -6.93 -10.69
CA HIS A 236 -3.21 -7.13 -11.71
C HIS A 236 -4.19 -5.95 -11.78
N PRO A 237 -4.77 -5.68 -12.97
CA PRO A 237 -5.93 -4.82 -13.07
C PRO A 237 -7.12 -5.46 -12.33
N LEU A 238 -7.94 -4.62 -11.71
CA LEU A 238 -9.12 -5.09 -10.99
C LEU A 238 -10.27 -5.40 -11.95
N ASN A 239 -10.88 -6.56 -11.79
CA ASN A 239 -12.11 -6.92 -12.49
C ASN A 239 -13.36 -6.44 -11.71
N GLU A 240 -14.55 -6.57 -12.31
CA GLU A 240 -15.80 -6.12 -11.70
C GLU A 240 -16.12 -6.81 -10.36
N ASP A 241 -15.81 -8.10 -10.23
CA ASP A 241 -16.03 -8.83 -8.98
C ASP A 241 -15.10 -8.37 -7.87
N ASN A 242 -13.85 -8.04 -8.22
CA ASN A 242 -12.92 -7.42 -7.28
C ASN A 242 -13.42 -6.03 -6.85
N MET A 243 -13.91 -5.23 -7.78
CA MET A 243 -14.49 -3.91 -7.47
C MET A 243 -15.70 -4.01 -6.56
N LYS A 244 -16.60 -4.98 -6.77
CA LYS A 244 -17.75 -5.24 -5.87
C LYS A 244 -17.30 -5.61 -4.46
N LYS A 245 -16.29 -6.47 -4.34
CA LYS A 245 -15.71 -6.84 -3.03
C LYS A 245 -15.08 -5.65 -2.33
N ILE A 246 -14.35 -4.79 -3.07
CA ILE A 246 -13.72 -3.57 -2.54
C ILE A 246 -14.78 -2.58 -2.05
N VAL A 247 -15.83 -2.32 -2.83
CA VAL A 247 -16.97 -1.49 -2.39
C VAL A 247 -17.62 -2.10 -1.16
N GLY A 248 -17.74 -3.44 -1.11
CA GLY A 248 -18.23 -4.14 0.08
C GLY A 248 -17.39 -3.88 1.34
N LEU A 249 -16.06 -3.82 1.23
CA LEU A 249 -15.17 -3.46 2.34
C LEU A 249 -15.36 -1.99 2.75
N MET A 250 -15.37 -1.06 1.78
CA MET A 250 -15.62 0.36 2.03
C MET A 250 -16.96 0.61 2.72
N CYS A 251 -18.03 -0.05 2.26
CA CYS A 251 -19.34 0.03 2.92
C CYS A 251 -19.30 -0.51 4.36
N LYS A 252 -18.54 -1.57 4.64
CA LYS A 252 -18.38 -2.08 6.01
C LYS A 252 -17.71 -1.06 6.93
N GLU A 253 -16.71 -0.32 6.43
CA GLU A 253 -16.08 0.79 7.19
C GLU A 253 -17.11 1.88 7.53
N VAL A 254 -17.97 2.24 6.57
CA VAL A 254 -19.05 3.23 6.79
C VAL A 254 -20.04 2.71 7.83
N VAL A 255 -20.48 1.44 7.72
CA VAL A 255 -21.38 0.78 8.68
C VAL A 255 -20.78 0.78 10.09
N GLN A 256 -19.49 0.46 10.21
CA GLN A 256 -18.80 0.44 11.51
C GLN A 256 -18.75 1.86 12.12
N ARG A 257 -18.37 2.87 11.34
CA ARG A 257 -18.35 4.28 11.79
C ARG A 257 -19.76 4.78 12.18
N ALA A 258 -20.77 4.44 11.39
CA ALA A 258 -22.17 4.79 11.73
C ALA A 258 -22.59 4.19 13.06
N LYS A 259 -22.21 2.94 13.32
CA LYS A 259 -22.49 2.27 14.61
C LYS A 259 -21.74 2.90 15.77
N GLU A 260 -20.44 3.16 15.64
CA GLU A 260 -19.59 3.64 16.73
C GLU A 260 -19.82 5.12 17.07
N GLN A 261 -20.02 5.96 16.06
CA GLN A 261 -20.11 7.42 16.26
C GLN A 261 -21.54 7.94 16.34
N LEU A 262 -22.49 7.26 15.67
CA LEU A 262 -23.87 7.73 15.52
C LEU A 262 -24.88 6.78 16.18
N GLU A 263 -24.42 5.61 16.68
CA GLU A 263 -25.28 4.56 17.25
C GLU A 263 -26.32 4.00 16.25
N ILE A 264 -26.12 4.21 14.94
CA ILE A 264 -27.01 3.76 13.88
C ILE A 264 -26.62 2.36 13.42
N ILE A 265 -27.60 1.47 13.30
CA ILE A 265 -27.42 0.15 12.68
C ILE A 265 -27.74 0.26 11.21
N LEU A 266 -26.70 0.52 10.40
CA LEU A 266 -26.84 0.67 8.95
C LEU A 266 -26.68 -0.67 8.25
N VAL A 267 -27.65 -1.02 7.40
CA VAL A 267 -27.60 -2.18 6.50
C VAL A 267 -27.51 -1.70 5.05
N VAL A 268 -26.46 -2.07 4.32
CA VAL A 268 -26.25 -1.70 2.94
C VAL A 268 -26.55 -2.89 2.02
N ARG A 269 -27.65 -2.80 1.26
CA ARG A 269 -28.07 -3.87 0.30
C ARG A 269 -27.04 -4.07 -0.83
N ASP A 270 -26.97 -5.27 -1.38
CA ASP A 270 -26.07 -5.57 -2.49
C ASP A 270 -26.41 -4.80 -3.78
N SER A 271 -27.67 -4.37 -3.95
CA SER A 271 -28.08 -3.47 -5.04
C SER A 271 -27.37 -2.13 -4.98
N VAL A 272 -27.15 -1.58 -3.76
CA VAL A 272 -26.39 -0.33 -3.55
C VAL A 272 -24.93 -0.51 -3.95
N LYS A 273 -24.31 -1.61 -3.52
CA LYS A 273 -22.90 -1.92 -3.87
C LYS A 273 -22.72 -2.06 -5.37
N LYS A 274 -23.65 -2.74 -6.06
CA LYS A 274 -23.64 -2.85 -7.54
C LYS A 274 -23.77 -1.49 -8.21
N HIS A 275 -24.70 -0.68 -7.75
CA HIS A 275 -24.91 0.67 -8.30
C HIS A 275 -23.69 1.57 -8.16
N ILE A 276 -23.01 1.53 -6.98
CA ILE A 276 -21.78 2.27 -6.75
C ILE A 276 -20.66 1.81 -7.71
N VAL A 277 -20.55 0.50 -7.98
CA VAL A 277 -19.56 -0.02 -8.95
C VAL A 277 -19.90 0.45 -10.36
N GLU A 278 -21.17 0.34 -10.79
CA GLU A 278 -21.61 0.73 -12.14
C GLU A 278 -21.38 2.21 -12.42
N THR A 279 -21.61 3.07 -11.43
CA THR A 279 -21.50 4.53 -11.58
C THR A 279 -20.11 5.09 -11.25
N GLY A 280 -19.34 4.38 -10.42
CA GLY A 280 -18.06 4.87 -9.90
C GLY A 280 -16.84 4.13 -10.48
N SER A 281 -17.01 3.07 -11.30
CA SER A 281 -15.86 2.35 -11.83
C SER A 281 -15.26 3.02 -13.06
N ASP A 282 -13.92 3.11 -13.09
CA ASP A 282 -13.15 3.50 -14.27
C ASP A 282 -11.98 2.54 -14.43
N LYS A 283 -11.90 1.85 -15.58
CA LYS A 283 -10.85 0.86 -15.88
C LYS A 283 -9.43 1.45 -15.83
N LYS A 284 -9.27 2.76 -16.07
CA LYS A 284 -7.96 3.43 -16.06
C LYS A 284 -7.49 3.76 -14.65
N TYR A 285 -8.42 4.04 -13.73
CA TYR A 285 -8.12 4.54 -12.39
C TYR A 285 -8.36 3.51 -11.27
N GLY A 286 -8.76 2.28 -11.64
CA GLY A 286 -8.97 1.16 -10.70
C GLY A 286 -10.01 1.46 -9.63
N ALA A 287 -9.69 1.18 -8.37
CA ALA A 287 -10.60 1.39 -7.24
C ALA A 287 -10.62 2.83 -6.69
N ARG A 288 -9.74 3.73 -7.17
CA ARG A 288 -9.64 5.11 -6.64
C ARG A 288 -10.95 5.91 -6.79
N PRO A 289 -11.67 5.87 -7.94
CA PRO A 289 -12.96 6.53 -8.08
C PRO A 289 -14.06 5.93 -7.20
N LEU A 290 -13.98 4.64 -6.85
CA LEU A 290 -14.99 3.97 -6.02
C LEU A 290 -15.09 4.58 -4.62
N ARG A 291 -13.98 5.01 -4.03
CA ARG A 291 -13.99 5.70 -2.72
C ARG A 291 -14.81 7.00 -2.78
N ARG A 292 -14.63 7.78 -3.84
CA ARG A 292 -15.43 9.01 -4.05
C ARG A 292 -16.90 8.69 -4.29
N ALA A 293 -17.18 7.61 -5.01
CA ALA A 293 -18.56 7.18 -5.26
C ALA A 293 -19.24 6.70 -3.96
N VAL A 294 -18.55 5.96 -3.10
CA VAL A 294 -19.07 5.60 -1.77
C VAL A 294 -19.32 6.84 -0.93
N GLN A 295 -18.37 7.79 -0.91
CA GLN A 295 -18.54 9.04 -0.17
C GLN A 295 -19.76 9.81 -0.65
N SER A 296 -19.82 10.17 -1.94
CA SER A 296 -20.89 11.04 -2.48
C SER A 296 -22.27 10.36 -2.52
N GLN A 297 -22.33 9.05 -2.71
CA GLN A 297 -23.62 8.37 -2.88
C GLN A 297 -24.15 7.74 -1.58
N LEU A 298 -23.27 7.37 -0.64
CA LEU A 298 -23.69 6.75 0.62
C LEU A 298 -23.45 7.67 1.81
N GLU A 299 -22.22 8.18 2.03
CA GLU A 299 -21.89 8.97 3.22
C GLU A 299 -22.57 10.34 3.21
N ASP A 300 -22.47 11.11 2.12
CA ASP A 300 -23.08 12.45 2.02
C ASP A 300 -24.61 12.37 2.14
N LYS A 301 -25.24 11.38 1.47
CA LYS A 301 -26.69 11.19 1.56
C LYS A 301 -27.13 10.74 2.96
N LEU A 302 -26.35 9.91 3.66
CA LEU A 302 -26.63 9.53 5.04
C LEU A 302 -26.54 10.76 5.96
N ALA A 303 -25.54 11.60 5.74
CA ALA A 303 -25.39 12.84 6.50
C ALA A 303 -26.55 13.82 6.26
N GLU A 304 -27.01 13.97 5.01
CA GLU A 304 -28.19 14.79 4.68
C GLU A 304 -29.46 14.27 5.37
N ALA A 305 -29.72 12.96 5.33
CA ALA A 305 -30.87 12.35 5.99
C ALA A 305 -30.86 12.55 7.51
N LEU A 306 -29.67 12.51 8.13
CA LEU A 306 -29.49 12.82 9.55
C LEU A 306 -29.76 14.28 9.87
N LEU A 307 -29.23 15.21 9.08
CA LEU A 307 -29.43 16.64 9.26
C LEU A 307 -30.89 17.07 9.05
N ASN A 308 -31.59 16.41 8.12
CA ASN A 308 -33.01 16.64 7.87
C ASN A 308 -33.92 16.00 8.94
N GLY A 309 -33.37 15.21 9.86
CA GLY A 309 -34.14 14.52 10.90
C GLY A 309 -34.93 13.29 10.39
N GLU A 310 -34.67 12.85 9.17
CA GLU A 310 -35.27 11.63 8.58
C GLU A 310 -34.72 10.36 9.26
N ILE A 311 -33.47 10.40 9.73
CA ILE A 311 -32.78 9.36 10.50
C ILE A 311 -32.33 9.96 11.83
N LYS A 312 -32.48 9.19 12.90
CA LYS A 312 -32.05 9.59 14.26
C LYS A 312 -31.02 8.62 14.81
N ARG A 313 -30.31 9.04 15.85
CA ARG A 313 -29.42 8.15 16.60
C ARG A 313 -30.21 7.00 17.20
N GLY A 314 -29.68 5.80 17.09
CA GLY A 314 -30.31 4.58 17.56
C GLY A 314 -31.20 3.88 16.53
N ASP A 315 -31.43 4.48 15.36
CA ASP A 315 -32.29 3.91 14.33
C ASP A 315 -31.63 2.70 13.62
N HIS A 316 -32.50 1.81 13.16
CA HIS A 316 -32.15 0.75 12.22
C HIS A 316 -32.43 1.24 10.81
N VAL A 317 -31.38 1.45 10.03
CA VAL A 317 -31.48 2.07 8.70
C VAL A 317 -31.05 1.11 7.62
N GLU A 318 -31.86 0.93 6.60
CA GLU A 318 -31.54 0.13 5.44
C GLU A 318 -31.33 1.02 4.20
N ALA A 319 -30.13 0.96 3.60
CA ALA A 319 -29.82 1.62 2.34
C ALA A 319 -30.19 0.72 1.15
N GLY A 320 -31.13 1.17 0.31
CA GLY A 320 -31.61 0.49 -0.89
C GLY A 320 -31.57 1.40 -2.12
N ILE A 321 -31.89 0.86 -3.30
CA ILE A 321 -31.99 1.63 -4.55
C ILE A 321 -33.47 1.86 -4.89
N SER A 322 -33.83 3.12 -5.10
CA SER A 322 -35.15 3.52 -5.63
C SER A 322 -34.96 4.59 -6.71
N LYS A 323 -35.54 4.39 -7.90
CA LYS A 323 -35.44 5.32 -9.05
C LYS A 323 -33.98 5.68 -9.42
N LYS A 324 -33.06 4.71 -9.36
CA LYS A 324 -31.60 4.87 -9.59
C LYS A 324 -30.87 5.74 -8.56
N GLU A 325 -31.45 5.97 -7.41
CA GLU A 325 -30.83 6.69 -6.32
C GLU A 325 -30.83 5.84 -5.04
N ILE A 326 -29.82 6.07 -4.20
CA ILE A 326 -29.77 5.44 -2.88
C ILE A 326 -30.77 6.16 -1.98
N LYS A 327 -31.66 5.38 -1.35
CA LYS A 327 -32.62 5.84 -0.36
C LYS A 327 -32.49 5.03 0.91
N PHE A 328 -32.75 5.69 2.02
CA PHE A 328 -32.75 5.10 3.35
C PHE A 328 -34.20 4.84 3.80
N THR A 329 -34.39 3.69 4.43
CA THR A 329 -35.64 3.33 5.11
C THR A 329 -35.30 2.97 6.55
N VAL A 330 -36.04 3.53 7.49
CA VAL A 330 -35.91 3.29 8.93
C VAL A 330 -36.84 2.17 9.36
#